data_6aedc99d06c7a8b3222f4aec9867f0c6
#
_entry.id   6aedc99d06c7a8b3222f4aec9867f0c6
#
_cell.length_a   1.000
_cell.length_b   1.000
_cell.length_c   1.000
_cell.angle_alpha   90.00
_cell.angle_beta   90.00
_cell.angle_gamma   90.00
#
_symmetry.space_group_name_H-M   'P 1'
#
loop_
_entity.id
_entity.type
_entity.pdbx_description
1 polymer ?
#
loop_
_entity_poly.entity_id
_entity_poly.type
_entity_poly.pdbx_seq_one_letter_code
_entity_poly.pdbx_strand_id
1 'polypeptide(L)'
;LPRVCADPAARAPDLPAATQTLIAQGVGHLNVLPLFLGTGKHAREDIPRLLDELRCQHPGCQFDLQTAAGENPRVTSLLAQLAIEAVGSTEALKHTDFK
;
A
#
# COMPACT_ATOMS: atom_id res chain seq x y z
N LEU A 1 3.31 4.43 17.85
CA LEU A 1 2.64 5.24 16.82
C LEU A 1 1.28 4.65 16.51
N PRO A 2 0.25 5.48 16.44
CA PRO A 2 -1.05 4.99 16.03
C PRO A 2 -1.01 4.48 14.59
N ARG A 3 -1.73 3.39 14.36
CA ARG A 3 -1.85 2.81 13.03
C ARG A 3 -3.29 2.80 12.62
N VAL A 4 -3.56 3.25 11.42
CA VAL A 4 -4.89 3.17 10.83
C VAL A 4 -4.74 2.48 9.49
N CYS A 5 -5.51 1.42 9.30
CA CYS A 5 -5.56 0.71 8.04
C CYS A 5 -6.80 1.16 7.29
N ALA A 6 -6.60 1.73 6.12
CA ALA A 6 -7.68 2.07 5.22
C ALA A 6 -7.75 1.02 4.13
N ASP A 7 -8.87 0.35 4.03
CA ASP A 7 -9.11 -0.70 3.06
C ASP A 7 -10.19 -0.22 2.09
N PRO A 8 -9.89 -0.12 0.79
CA PRO A 8 -10.89 0.34 -0.16
C PRO A 8 -12.10 -0.59 -0.27
N ALA A 9 -11.97 -1.85 0.11
CA ALA A 9 -13.09 -2.77 0.16
C ALA A 9 -13.90 -2.63 1.44
N ALA A 10 -13.32 -2.07 2.49
CA ALA A 10 -14.02 -1.77 3.72
C ALA A 10 -14.69 -0.40 3.61
N ARG A 11 -15.69 -0.17 4.40
CA ARG A 11 -16.45 1.05 4.30
C ARG A 11 -15.79 2.26 4.93
N ALA A 12 -14.73 2.07 5.68
CA ALA A 12 -14.05 3.17 6.35
C ALA A 12 -12.80 2.66 7.04
N PRO A 13 -11.88 3.55 7.38
CA PRO A 13 -11.81 4.90 6.86
C PRO A 13 -11.11 4.93 5.51
N ASP A 14 -11.43 5.91 4.68
CA ASP A 14 -10.66 6.15 3.46
C ASP A 14 -9.41 6.96 3.80
N LEU A 15 -8.57 7.20 2.82
CA LEU A 15 -7.29 7.87 3.06
C LEU A 15 -7.45 9.30 3.63
N PRO A 16 -8.34 10.17 3.10
CA PRO A 16 -8.53 11.48 3.73
C PRO A 16 -9.03 11.41 5.16
N ALA A 17 -9.98 10.52 5.45
CA ALA A 17 -10.52 10.37 6.80
C ALA A 17 -9.47 9.83 7.77
N ALA A 18 -8.69 8.83 7.35
CA ALA A 18 -7.61 8.29 8.15
C ALA A 18 -6.56 9.36 8.46
N THR A 19 -6.24 10.19 7.45
CA THR A 19 -5.30 11.29 7.61
C THR A 19 -5.78 12.28 8.67
N GLN A 20 -7.04 12.69 8.60
CA GLN A 20 -7.59 13.61 9.59
C GLN A 20 -7.54 13.04 10.99
N THR A 21 -7.88 11.77 11.14
CA THR A 21 -7.84 11.09 12.44
C THR A 21 -6.43 11.10 13.02
N LEU A 22 -5.44 10.76 12.22
CA LEU A 22 -4.05 10.69 12.68
C LEU A 22 -3.50 12.08 13.02
N ILE A 23 -3.82 13.08 12.21
CA ILE A 23 -3.39 14.47 12.47
C ILE A 23 -4.02 14.99 13.75
N ALA A 24 -5.30 14.66 13.98
CA ALA A 24 -5.98 15.04 15.22
C ALA A 24 -5.33 14.41 16.46
N GLN A 25 -4.66 13.28 16.28
CA GLN A 25 -3.91 12.62 17.36
C GLN A 25 -2.49 13.15 17.52
N GLY A 26 -2.10 14.16 16.76
CA GLY A 26 -0.79 14.78 16.89
C GLY A 26 0.28 14.22 15.97
N VAL A 27 -0.09 13.40 15.00
CA VAL A 27 0.87 12.83 14.06
C VAL A 27 1.33 13.90 13.07
N GLY A 28 2.64 14.07 12.95
CA GLY A 28 3.24 15.07 12.05
C GLY A 28 3.89 14.48 10.81
N HIS A 29 3.95 13.15 10.69
CA HIS A 29 4.54 12.48 9.54
C HIS A 29 3.72 11.25 9.21
N LEU A 30 3.24 11.19 7.97
CA LEU A 30 2.46 10.06 7.46
C LEU A 30 3.22 9.39 6.33
N ASN A 31 3.37 8.08 6.46
CA ASN A 31 4.00 7.25 5.45
C ASN A 31 2.94 6.33 4.87
N VAL A 32 2.70 6.43 3.58
CA VAL A 32 1.64 5.68 2.90
C VAL A 32 2.26 4.54 2.10
N LEU A 33 1.89 3.33 2.44
CA LEU A 33 2.28 2.13 1.72
C LEU A 33 1.05 1.50 1.09
N PRO A 34 0.86 1.64 -0.24
CA PRO A 34 -0.27 1.00 -0.90
C PRO A 34 -0.09 -0.52 -0.91
N LEU A 35 -1.10 -1.24 -0.45
CA LEU A 35 -1.04 -2.71 -0.36
C LEU A 35 -1.60 -3.39 -1.60
N PHE A 36 -1.41 -2.81 -2.76
CA PHE A 36 -1.85 -3.41 -4.01
C PHE A 36 -0.81 -4.41 -4.50
N LEU A 37 -1.24 -5.62 -4.82
CA LEU A 37 -0.38 -6.61 -5.47
C LEU A 37 -0.29 -6.34 -6.96
N GLY A 38 -1.37 -5.87 -7.56
CA GLY A 38 -1.35 -5.36 -8.92
C GLY A 38 -1.90 -3.96 -8.91
N THR A 39 -1.20 -3.02 -9.55
CA THR A 39 -1.60 -1.63 -9.54
C THR A 39 -2.11 -1.22 -10.91
N GLY A 40 -3.39 -0.87 -10.98
CA GLY A 40 -3.98 -0.34 -12.19
C GLY A 40 -3.52 1.08 -12.47
N LYS A 41 -3.74 1.53 -13.71
CA LYS A 41 -3.32 2.86 -14.14
C LYS A 41 -3.95 3.96 -13.28
N HIS A 42 -5.22 3.83 -12.96
CA HIS A 42 -5.93 4.84 -12.17
C HIS A 42 -5.32 5.00 -10.78
N ALA A 43 -5.02 3.89 -10.12
CA ALA A 43 -4.43 3.95 -8.79
C ALA A 43 -3.05 4.59 -8.82
N ARG A 44 -2.26 4.34 -9.87
CA ARG A 44 -0.94 4.94 -10.02
C ARG A 44 -1.00 6.46 -10.16
N GLU A 45 -2.05 6.96 -10.78
CA GLU A 45 -2.22 8.39 -11.00
C GLU A 45 -2.95 9.06 -9.85
N ASP A 46 -3.95 8.39 -9.28
CA ASP A 46 -4.85 8.98 -8.30
C ASP A 46 -4.22 9.10 -6.92
N ILE A 47 -3.41 8.13 -6.51
CA ILE A 47 -2.81 8.16 -5.17
C ILE A 47 -1.83 9.32 -5.01
N PRO A 48 -0.89 9.56 -5.94
CA PRO A 48 -0.02 10.74 -5.82
C PRO A 48 -0.79 12.05 -5.83
N ARG A 49 -1.81 12.16 -6.66
CA ARG A 49 -2.66 13.37 -6.72
C ARG A 49 -3.38 13.59 -5.41
N LEU A 50 -3.95 12.53 -4.83
CA LEU A 50 -4.64 12.62 -3.55
C LEU A 50 -3.71 13.05 -2.44
N LEU A 51 -2.48 12.55 -2.43
CA LEU A 51 -1.49 12.97 -1.45
C LEU A 51 -1.07 14.42 -1.63
N ASP A 52 -0.98 14.89 -2.87
CA ASP A 52 -0.70 16.31 -3.11
C ASP A 52 -1.81 17.20 -2.56
N GLU A 53 -3.06 16.80 -2.72
CA GLU A 53 -4.18 17.50 -2.12
C GLU A 53 -4.09 17.51 -0.60
N LEU A 54 -3.75 16.39 0.00
CA LEU A 54 -3.60 16.29 1.45
C LEU A 54 -2.44 17.13 1.96
N ARG A 55 -1.35 17.22 1.22
CA ARG A 55 -0.25 18.11 1.58
C ARG A 55 -0.68 19.57 1.62
N CYS A 56 -1.52 19.95 0.67
CA CYS A 56 -2.05 21.32 0.64
C CYS A 56 -3.00 21.59 1.80
N GLN A 57 -3.80 20.61 2.18
CA GLN A 57 -4.76 20.74 3.27
C GLN A 57 -4.10 20.69 4.65
N HIS A 58 -2.97 20.02 4.77
CA HIS A 58 -2.28 19.82 6.05
C HIS A 58 -0.79 20.19 5.91
N PRO A 59 -0.48 21.48 5.77
CA PRO A 59 0.89 21.91 5.51
C PRO A 59 1.86 21.62 6.65
N GLY A 60 1.35 21.38 7.86
CA GLY A 60 2.19 21.02 9.01
C GLY A 60 2.52 19.54 9.09
N CYS A 61 2.00 18.72 8.19
CA CYS A 61 2.23 17.28 8.18
C CYS A 61 3.06 16.89 6.98
N GLN A 62 4.04 16.00 7.20
CA GLN A 62 4.85 15.45 6.12
C GLN A 62 4.21 14.17 5.60
N PHE A 63 4.12 14.04 4.29
CA PHE A 63 3.54 12.86 3.63
C PHE A 63 4.59 12.22 2.73
N ASP A 64 4.83 10.94 2.93
CA ASP A 64 5.69 10.14 2.06
C ASP A 64 4.89 9.01 1.45
N LEU A 65 5.09 8.78 0.16
CA LEU A 65 4.43 7.70 -0.56
C LEU A 65 5.46 6.64 -0.93
N GLN A 66 5.21 5.43 -0.45
CA GLN A 66 6.01 4.26 -0.81
C GLN A 66 5.53 3.68 -2.14
N THR A 67 6.41 2.93 -2.80
CA THR A 67 6.03 2.11 -3.93
C THR A 67 4.98 1.09 -3.49
N ALA A 68 3.99 0.82 -4.32
CA ALA A 68 2.98 -0.18 -4.00
C ALA A 68 3.64 -1.53 -3.71
N ALA A 69 3.07 -2.28 -2.76
CA ALA A 69 3.66 -3.52 -2.28
C ALA A 69 3.95 -4.50 -3.41
N GLY A 70 3.03 -4.64 -4.38
CA GLY A 70 3.22 -5.55 -5.50
C GLY A 70 4.31 -5.16 -6.47
N GLU A 71 4.80 -3.93 -6.41
CA GLU A 71 5.91 -3.46 -7.25
C GLU A 71 7.26 -3.54 -6.53
N ASN A 72 7.27 -3.93 -5.27
CA ASN A 72 8.48 -4.07 -4.49
C ASN A 72 9.10 -5.45 -4.75
N PRO A 73 10.37 -5.52 -5.24
CA PRO A 73 11.00 -6.81 -5.52
C PRO A 73 11.08 -7.74 -4.31
N ARG A 74 11.20 -7.19 -3.10
CA ARG A 74 11.26 -8.00 -1.88
C ARG A 74 9.93 -8.68 -1.61
N VAL A 75 8.82 -8.01 -1.93
CA VAL A 75 7.49 -8.60 -1.77
C VAL A 75 7.27 -9.72 -2.78
N THR A 76 7.59 -9.46 -4.05
CA THR A 76 7.42 -10.48 -5.09
C THR A 76 8.33 -11.67 -4.87
N SER A 77 9.56 -11.47 -4.38
CA SER A 77 10.46 -12.56 -4.02
C SER A 77 9.91 -13.40 -2.88
N LEU A 78 9.32 -12.75 -1.87
CA LEU A 78 8.72 -13.46 -0.75
C LEU A 78 7.51 -14.28 -1.20
N LEU A 79 6.68 -13.72 -2.07
CA LEU A 79 5.53 -14.45 -2.60
C LEU A 79 5.97 -15.69 -3.40
N ALA A 80 7.01 -15.56 -4.21
CA ALA A 80 7.57 -16.69 -4.95
C ALA A 80 8.11 -17.74 -4.00
N GLN A 81 8.80 -17.33 -2.94
CA GLN A 81 9.34 -18.24 -1.93
C GLN A 81 8.23 -19.00 -1.23
N LEU A 82 7.15 -18.30 -0.86
CA LEU A 82 6.00 -18.94 -0.21
C LEU A 82 5.35 -19.98 -1.12
N ALA A 83 5.28 -19.70 -2.42
CA ALA A 83 4.73 -20.65 -3.38
C ALA A 83 5.62 -21.90 -3.48
N ILE A 84 6.93 -21.73 -3.49
CA ILE A 84 7.87 -22.85 -3.54
C ILE A 84 7.75 -23.70 -2.27
N GLU A 85 7.73 -23.06 -1.12
CA GLU A 85 7.63 -23.77 0.16
C GLU A 85 6.32 -24.56 0.28
N ALA A 86 5.23 -24.01 -0.23
CA ALA A 86 3.94 -24.66 -0.13
C ALA A 86 3.89 -25.98 -0.91
N VAL A 87 4.61 -26.07 -2.02
CA VAL A 87 4.65 -27.28 -2.86
C VAL A 87 5.85 -28.15 -2.56
N GLY A 88 6.92 -27.59 -2.02
CA GLY A 88 8.10 -28.34 -1.63
C GLY A 88 8.90 -28.92 -2.80
N SER A 89 8.66 -28.44 -4.02
CA SER A 89 9.27 -29.01 -5.21
C SER A 89 9.41 -27.94 -6.30
N THR A 90 10.57 -27.94 -6.98
CA THR A 90 10.77 -27.06 -8.13
C THR A 90 9.91 -27.47 -9.32
N GLU A 91 9.46 -28.69 -9.35
CA GLU A 91 8.59 -29.19 -10.41
C GLU A 91 7.26 -28.47 -10.44
N ALA A 92 6.76 -28.07 -9.28
CA ALA A 92 5.52 -27.32 -9.18
C ALA A 92 5.60 -25.96 -9.86
N LEU A 93 6.78 -25.37 -9.94
CA LEU A 93 6.96 -24.08 -10.60
C LEU A 93 6.66 -24.13 -12.08
N LYS A 94 6.80 -25.29 -12.69
CA LYS A 94 6.51 -25.47 -14.12
C LYS A 94 5.03 -25.31 -14.44
N HIS A 95 4.20 -25.49 -13.45
CA HIS A 95 2.75 -25.45 -13.58
C HIS A 95 2.13 -24.25 -12.90
N THR A 96 2.96 -23.36 -12.34
CA THR A 96 2.46 -22.19 -11.67
C THR A 96 2.14 -21.10 -12.68
N ASP A 97 0.90 -20.69 -12.68
CA ASP A 97 0.43 -19.65 -13.58
C ASP A 97 0.07 -18.44 -12.73
N PHE A 98 0.94 -17.44 -12.75
CA PHE A 98 0.72 -16.20 -12.00
C PHE A 98 0.01 -15.19 -12.88
N LYS A 99 -1.20 -14.87 -12.50
CA LYS A 99 -1.98 -13.85 -13.19
C LYS A 99 -2.21 -12.65 -12.32
#